data_bf0c2067a7a6a08aab7181cd1a2a2230
#
_entry.id   bf0c2067a7a6a08aab7181cd1a2a2230
#
_cell.length_a   1.000
_cell.length_b   1.000
_cell.length_c   1.000
_cell.angle_alpha   90.00
_cell.angle_beta   90.00
_cell.angle_gamma   90.00
#
_symmetry.space_group_name_H-M   'P 1'
#
loop_
_entity.id
_entity.type
_entity.pdbx_description
1 polymer ?
#
loop_
_entity_poly.entity_id
_entity_poly.type
_entity_poly.pdbx_seq_one_letter_code
_entity_poly.pdbx_strand_id
1 'polypeptide(L)'
;GKKSDHCGYYVHLQPDGSMLAGGSLCLPTNILKAVRQSIYDNIEEFVAIVEDPEFKKYFPVIGEDFLKTAPKGFPKDFKYIDYLKCKEYVCSYNVPDDFFTRPDMLEQIDKVFRQFKRFADFINYTIDDFE
;
A
#
# COMPACT_ATOMS: atom_id res chain seq x y z
N GLY A 1 4.85 -20.24 -11.80
CA GLY A 1 6.09 -19.63 -11.44
C GLY A 1 6.20 -19.43 -9.94
N LYS A 2 7.34 -19.00 -9.53
CA LYS A 2 7.60 -18.75 -8.14
C LYS A 2 6.78 -17.54 -7.67
N LYS A 3 6.07 -17.70 -6.57
CA LYS A 3 5.26 -16.63 -6.00
C LYS A 3 6.18 -15.58 -5.38
N SER A 4 5.99 -14.32 -5.75
CA SER A 4 6.74 -13.20 -5.19
C SER A 4 5.94 -12.53 -4.08
N ASP A 5 6.64 -12.02 -3.05
CA ASP A 5 6.06 -11.22 -1.98
C ASP A 5 6.01 -9.73 -2.33
N HIS A 6 6.56 -9.34 -3.49
CA HIS A 6 6.53 -7.96 -3.96
C HIS A 6 5.10 -7.45 -4.12
N CYS A 7 4.94 -6.13 -3.99
CA CYS A 7 3.67 -5.46 -4.24
C CYS A 7 3.23 -5.69 -5.68
N GLY A 8 1.97 -6.07 -5.86
CA GLY A 8 1.36 -6.24 -7.16
C GLY A 8 0.28 -5.20 -7.41
N TYR A 9 -0.11 -5.05 -8.67
CA TYR A 9 -1.23 -4.21 -9.10
C TYR A 9 -2.43 -5.10 -9.37
N TYR A 10 -3.60 -4.65 -8.94
CA TYR A 10 -4.84 -5.40 -9.10
C TYR A 10 -5.93 -4.52 -9.68
N VAL A 11 -6.64 -5.06 -10.67
CA VAL A 11 -7.86 -4.44 -11.19
C VAL A 11 -9.00 -5.38 -10.86
N HIS A 12 -9.92 -4.92 -10.03
CA HIS A 12 -11.05 -5.73 -9.59
C HIS A 12 -12.32 -5.17 -10.23
N LEU A 13 -12.95 -5.99 -11.10
CA LEU A 13 -14.15 -5.61 -11.82
C LEU A 13 -15.36 -6.31 -11.21
N GLN A 14 -16.30 -5.53 -10.70
CA GLN A 14 -17.60 -6.07 -10.27
C GLN A 14 -18.63 -4.93 -10.27
N PRO A 15 -19.91 -5.26 -10.49
CA PRO A 15 -20.96 -4.24 -10.39
C PRO A 15 -20.94 -3.57 -9.02
N ASP A 16 -21.02 -2.24 -9.01
CA ASP A 16 -21.11 -1.43 -7.79
C ASP A 16 -19.90 -1.55 -6.86
N GLY A 17 -18.75 -2.02 -7.35
CA GLY A 17 -17.61 -2.19 -6.47
C GLY A 17 -16.28 -2.39 -7.16
N SER A 18 -16.14 -1.87 -8.38
CA SER A 18 -14.86 -1.95 -9.10
C SER A 18 -13.80 -1.11 -8.40
N MET A 19 -12.55 -1.58 -8.42
CA MET A 19 -11.46 -0.86 -7.79
C MET A 19 -10.13 -1.12 -8.49
N LEU A 20 -9.24 -0.15 -8.34
CA LEU A 20 -7.82 -0.30 -8.65
C LEU A 20 -7.11 -0.45 -7.31
N ALA A 21 -6.31 -1.47 -7.17
CA ALA A 21 -5.66 -1.75 -5.88
C ALA A 21 -4.24 -2.23 -6.10
N GLY A 22 -3.49 -2.23 -5.02
CA GLY A 22 -2.15 -2.79 -5.04
C GLY A 22 -1.62 -2.99 -3.64
N GLY A 23 -0.58 -3.79 -3.53
CA GLY A 23 0.05 -4.03 -2.26
C GLY A 23 0.60 -5.44 -2.15
N SER A 24 1.05 -5.77 -0.95
CA SER A 24 1.55 -7.09 -0.58
C SER A 24 0.58 -7.70 0.42
N LEU A 25 0.00 -8.84 0.04
CA LEU A 25 -0.93 -9.58 0.88
C LEU A 25 -0.23 -10.77 1.52
N CYS A 26 -0.63 -11.07 2.76
CA CYS A 26 -0.18 -12.27 3.45
C CYS A 26 1.34 -12.41 3.53
N LEU A 27 2.04 -11.30 3.82
CA LEU A 27 3.48 -11.35 4.01
C LEU A 27 3.85 -12.29 5.14
N PRO A 28 4.90 -13.11 4.97
CA PRO A 28 5.44 -13.88 6.09
C PRO A 28 5.80 -12.97 7.27
N THR A 29 5.68 -13.47 8.49
CA THR A 29 5.88 -12.68 9.70
C THR A 29 7.24 -11.97 9.74
N ASN A 30 8.30 -12.64 9.31
CA ASN A 30 9.64 -12.04 9.30
C ASN A 30 9.74 -10.88 8.31
N ILE A 31 9.10 -10.99 7.15
CA ILE A 31 9.11 -9.92 6.13
C ILE A 31 8.22 -8.76 6.60
N LEU A 32 7.05 -9.06 7.17
CA LEU A 32 6.17 -8.03 7.70
C LEU A 32 6.87 -7.22 8.80
N LYS A 33 7.60 -7.89 9.69
CA LYS A 33 8.38 -7.23 10.73
C LYS A 33 9.44 -6.32 10.13
N ALA A 34 10.13 -6.79 9.08
CA ALA A 34 11.16 -6.01 8.39
C ALA A 34 10.55 -4.78 7.68
N VAL A 35 9.36 -4.92 7.10
CA VAL A 35 8.65 -3.80 6.48
C VAL A 35 8.31 -2.74 7.53
N ARG A 36 7.79 -3.16 8.69
CA ARG A 36 7.50 -2.25 9.80
C ARG A 36 8.76 -1.52 10.27
N GLN A 37 9.87 -2.24 10.38
CA GLN A 37 11.14 -1.65 10.79
C GLN A 37 11.63 -0.63 9.77
N SER A 38 11.50 -0.94 8.48
CA SER A 38 11.87 -0.03 7.40
C SER A 38 11.04 1.25 7.44
N ILE A 39 9.73 1.14 7.68
CA ILE A 39 8.85 2.29 7.81
C ILE A 39 9.27 3.15 9.01
N TYR A 40 9.55 2.51 10.14
CA TYR A 40 9.98 3.20 11.36
C TYR A 40 11.30 3.94 11.14
N ASP A 41 12.29 3.26 10.55
CA ASP A 41 13.62 3.81 10.33
C ASP A 41 13.63 4.92 9.27
N ASN A 42 12.70 4.88 8.32
CA ASN A 42 12.60 5.82 7.21
C ASN A 42 11.26 6.54 7.21
N ILE A 43 10.78 6.90 8.41
CA ILE A 43 9.42 7.43 8.55
C ILE A 43 9.19 8.73 7.79
N GLU A 44 10.19 9.59 7.69
CA GLU A 44 10.05 10.84 6.95
C GLU A 44 9.79 10.59 5.46
N GLU A 45 10.49 9.64 4.88
CA GLU A 45 10.30 9.24 3.49
C GLU A 45 8.92 8.62 3.29
N PHE A 46 8.52 7.70 4.19
CA PHE A 46 7.23 7.04 4.11
C PHE A 46 6.08 8.04 4.20
N VAL A 47 6.15 8.95 5.17
CA VAL A 47 5.13 10.00 5.36
C VAL A 47 5.07 10.93 4.16
N ALA A 48 6.22 11.29 3.59
CA ALA A 48 6.27 12.13 2.39
C ALA A 48 5.53 11.50 1.21
N ILE A 49 5.48 10.17 1.17
CA ILE A 49 4.72 9.45 0.14
C ILE A 49 3.23 9.41 0.48
N VAL A 50 2.89 8.81 1.62
CA VAL A 50 1.50 8.47 1.93
C VAL A 50 0.66 9.67 2.36
N GLU A 51 1.28 10.75 2.79
CA GLU A 51 0.57 11.98 3.16
C GLU A 51 0.68 13.09 2.11
N ASP A 52 1.34 12.81 0.98
CA ASP A 52 1.34 13.71 -0.17
C ASP A 52 -0.10 13.84 -0.69
N PRO A 53 -0.62 15.07 -0.89
CA PRO A 53 -1.97 15.26 -1.42
C PRO A 53 -2.26 14.52 -2.72
N GLU A 54 -1.28 14.41 -3.62
CA GLU A 54 -1.45 13.67 -4.87
C GLU A 54 -1.63 12.17 -4.64
N PHE A 55 -0.93 11.62 -3.65
CA PHE A 55 -1.10 10.21 -3.26
C PHE A 55 -2.44 10.01 -2.55
N LYS A 56 -2.74 10.86 -1.58
CA LYS A 56 -3.97 10.75 -0.78
C LYS A 56 -5.25 10.93 -1.60
N LYS A 57 -5.16 11.64 -2.71
CA LYS A 57 -6.28 11.79 -3.62
C LYS A 57 -6.83 10.44 -4.06
N TYR A 58 -5.95 9.47 -4.26
CA TYR A 58 -6.34 8.12 -4.68
C TYR A 58 -6.37 7.13 -3.52
N PHE A 59 -5.47 7.28 -2.57
CA PHE A 59 -5.25 6.32 -1.49
C PHE A 59 -5.28 7.01 -0.13
N PRO A 60 -6.46 7.44 0.34
CA PRO A 60 -6.55 8.13 1.64
C PRO A 60 -6.29 7.23 2.85
N VAL A 61 -6.42 5.92 2.68
CA VAL A 61 -6.19 4.94 3.75
C VAL A 61 -5.16 3.93 3.28
N ILE A 62 -4.14 3.70 4.12
CA ILE A 62 -3.11 2.71 3.87
C ILE A 62 -3.39 1.50 4.75
N GLY A 63 -3.35 0.33 4.15
CA GLY A 63 -3.42 -0.93 4.87
C GLY A 63 -4.81 -1.48 5.06
N GLU A 64 -4.84 -2.71 5.46
CA GLU A 64 -6.04 -3.46 5.82
C GLU A 64 -5.75 -4.30 7.05
N ASP A 65 -6.80 -4.56 7.84
CA ASP A 65 -6.73 -5.47 8.97
C ASP A 65 -5.63 -5.05 9.96
N PHE A 66 -5.99 -4.15 10.86
CA PHE A 66 -5.03 -3.49 11.73
C PHE A 66 -4.91 -4.17 13.08
N LEU A 67 -3.70 -4.13 13.66
CA LEU A 67 -3.48 -4.50 15.05
C LEU A 67 -4.20 -3.49 15.94
N LYS A 68 -4.71 -3.97 17.08
CA LYS A 68 -5.39 -3.11 18.07
C LYS A 68 -4.39 -2.30 18.89
N THR A 69 -3.17 -2.82 19.06
CA THR A 69 -2.13 -2.19 19.84
C THR A 69 -0.85 -2.10 19.01
N ALA A 70 0.13 -1.32 19.50
CA ALA A 70 1.42 -1.18 18.82
C ALA A 70 2.09 -2.56 18.66
N PRO A 71 2.71 -2.83 17.50
CA PRO A 71 3.44 -4.07 17.32
C PRO A 71 4.63 -4.13 18.30
N LYS A 72 4.96 -5.34 18.72
CA LYS A 72 6.05 -5.57 19.67
C LYS A 72 7.36 -5.01 19.12
N GLY A 73 8.08 -4.30 19.97
CA GLY A 73 9.39 -3.75 19.61
C GLY A 73 9.36 -2.30 19.15
N PHE A 74 8.18 -1.67 19.11
CA PHE A 74 8.04 -0.27 18.70
C PHE A 74 7.41 0.56 19.81
N PRO A 75 7.80 1.84 19.96
CA PRO A 75 7.21 2.71 20.99
C PRO A 75 5.72 2.92 20.77
N LYS A 76 4.93 2.76 21.84
CA LYS A 76 3.47 2.93 21.75
C LYS A 76 3.06 4.38 21.45
N ASP A 77 3.91 5.33 21.85
CA ASP A 77 3.67 6.77 21.68
C ASP A 77 4.28 7.33 20.39
N PHE A 78 4.79 6.47 19.52
CA PHE A 78 5.30 6.90 18.23
C PHE A 78 4.20 7.61 17.44
N LYS A 79 4.49 8.82 16.96
CA LYS A 79 3.51 9.68 16.28
C LYS A 79 2.78 8.98 15.13
N TYR A 80 3.49 8.14 14.39
CA TYR A 80 2.96 7.45 13.21
C TYR A 80 2.75 5.95 13.43
N ILE A 81 2.47 5.58 14.67
CA ILE A 81 2.33 4.15 15.05
C ILE A 81 1.25 3.43 14.22
N ASP A 82 0.23 4.14 13.76
CA ASP A 82 -0.85 3.54 12.98
C ASP A 82 -0.35 2.94 11.67
N TYR A 83 0.70 3.51 11.07
CA TYR A 83 1.30 2.93 9.88
C TYR A 83 2.02 1.60 10.15
N LEU A 84 2.42 1.37 11.39
CA LEU A 84 3.07 0.12 11.80
C LEU A 84 2.06 -0.96 12.21
N LYS A 85 0.81 -0.58 12.45
CA LYS A 85 -0.25 -1.50 12.88
C LYS A 85 -0.88 -2.29 11.74
N CYS A 86 -0.57 -1.97 10.49
CA CYS A 86 -1.11 -2.69 9.35
C CYS A 86 -0.70 -4.16 9.39
N LYS A 87 -1.65 -5.06 9.21
CA LYS A 87 -1.35 -6.47 8.99
C LYS A 87 -1.06 -6.74 7.52
N GLU A 88 -1.64 -5.92 6.63
CA GLU A 88 -1.41 -5.99 5.20
C GLU A 88 -1.17 -4.58 4.65
N TYR A 89 -0.14 -4.44 3.84
CA TYR A 89 0.24 -3.15 3.26
C TYR A 89 -0.34 -3.04 1.85
N VAL A 90 -1.60 -2.66 1.79
CA VAL A 90 -2.38 -2.52 0.56
C VAL A 90 -3.05 -1.16 0.51
N CYS A 91 -3.32 -0.69 -0.71
CA CYS A 91 -4.08 0.52 -0.97
C CYS A 91 -5.12 0.22 -2.04
N SER A 92 -6.26 0.88 -1.99
CA SER A 92 -7.28 0.71 -3.02
C SER A 92 -7.94 2.04 -3.37
N TYR A 93 -8.35 2.16 -4.62
CA TYR A 93 -9.05 3.30 -5.17
C TYR A 93 -10.33 2.82 -5.84
N ASN A 94 -11.47 3.17 -5.25
CA ASN A 94 -12.78 2.80 -5.78
C ASN A 94 -13.09 3.65 -7.01
N VAL A 95 -13.56 3.00 -8.07
CA VAL A 95 -13.90 3.68 -9.33
C VAL A 95 -15.37 3.46 -9.64
N PRO A 96 -16.03 4.43 -10.33
CA PRO A 96 -17.41 4.24 -10.73
C PRO A 96 -17.52 3.18 -11.83
N ASP A 97 -18.72 2.61 -11.98
CA ASP A 97 -18.96 1.52 -12.94
C ASP A 97 -18.62 1.88 -14.39
N ASP A 98 -18.78 3.15 -14.76
CA ASP A 98 -18.47 3.62 -16.11
C ASP A 98 -17.00 3.92 -16.35
N PHE A 99 -16.16 3.78 -15.32
CA PHE A 99 -14.74 4.12 -15.42
C PHE A 99 -14.05 3.41 -16.57
N PHE A 100 -14.31 2.11 -16.72
CA PHE A 100 -13.64 1.28 -17.72
C PHE A 100 -14.15 1.48 -19.14
N THR A 101 -15.21 2.26 -19.31
CA THR A 101 -15.74 2.62 -20.63
C THR A 101 -15.42 4.05 -21.04
N ARG A 102 -14.75 4.82 -20.17
CA ARG A 102 -14.38 6.20 -20.47
C ARG A 102 -13.23 6.26 -21.49
N PRO A 103 -13.25 7.23 -22.40
CA PRO A 103 -12.16 7.37 -23.38
C PRO A 103 -10.79 7.58 -22.77
N ASP A 104 -10.72 8.19 -21.57
CA ASP A 104 -9.46 8.49 -20.87
C ASP A 104 -9.09 7.44 -19.84
N MET A 105 -9.71 6.26 -19.87
CA MET A 105 -9.50 5.22 -18.87
C MET A 105 -8.03 4.87 -18.68
N LEU A 106 -7.28 4.62 -19.74
CA LEU A 106 -5.88 4.23 -19.64
C LEU A 106 -5.02 5.33 -19.03
N GLU A 107 -5.32 6.59 -19.36
CA GLU A 107 -4.63 7.73 -18.77
C GLU A 107 -4.90 7.81 -17.27
N GLN A 108 -6.15 7.58 -16.85
CA GLN A 108 -6.51 7.61 -15.44
C GLN A 108 -5.86 6.46 -14.67
N ILE A 109 -5.85 5.26 -15.22
CA ILE A 109 -5.16 4.11 -14.61
C ILE A 109 -3.68 4.42 -14.43
N ASP A 110 -3.04 5.01 -15.44
CA ASP A 110 -1.63 5.36 -15.37
C ASP A 110 -1.36 6.33 -14.21
N LYS A 111 -2.19 7.36 -14.05
CA LYS A 111 -2.06 8.33 -12.96
C LYS A 111 -2.16 7.66 -11.59
N VAL A 112 -3.13 6.78 -11.42
CA VAL A 112 -3.33 6.06 -10.16
C VAL A 112 -2.13 5.17 -9.85
N PHE A 113 -1.70 4.37 -10.82
CA PHE A 113 -0.60 3.43 -10.60
C PHE A 113 0.76 4.11 -10.46
N ARG A 114 0.95 5.30 -11.03
CA ARG A 114 2.17 6.08 -10.80
C ARG A 114 2.28 6.49 -9.33
N GLN A 115 1.18 6.88 -8.73
CA GLN A 115 1.18 7.19 -7.29
C GLN A 115 1.39 5.93 -6.46
N PHE A 116 0.72 4.84 -6.80
CA PHE A 116 0.91 3.59 -6.10
C PHE A 116 2.35 3.08 -6.18
N LYS A 117 3.03 3.28 -7.31
CA LYS A 117 4.42 2.85 -7.49
C LYS A 117 5.34 3.43 -6.41
N ARG A 118 5.11 4.65 -5.97
CA ARG A 118 5.91 5.27 -4.91
C ARG A 118 5.85 4.44 -3.63
N PHE A 119 4.66 4.01 -3.26
CA PHE A 119 4.43 3.16 -2.09
C PHE A 119 5.02 1.76 -2.34
N ALA A 120 4.75 1.19 -3.51
CA ALA A 120 5.23 -0.14 -3.86
C ALA A 120 6.76 -0.22 -3.85
N ASP A 121 7.44 0.78 -4.40
CA ASP A 121 8.91 0.80 -4.44
C ASP A 121 9.48 0.85 -3.02
N PHE A 122 8.87 1.62 -2.12
CA PHE A 122 9.30 1.67 -0.73
C PHE A 122 9.21 0.31 -0.06
N ILE A 123 8.07 -0.38 -0.21
CA ILE A 123 7.84 -1.70 0.39
C ILE A 123 8.75 -2.75 -0.26
N ASN A 124 8.84 -2.75 -1.59
CA ASN A 124 9.62 -3.73 -2.33
C ASN A 124 11.12 -3.64 -2.04
N TYR A 125 11.63 -2.46 -1.72
CA TYR A 125 13.03 -2.28 -1.33
C TYR A 125 13.38 -3.20 -0.16
N THR A 126 12.50 -3.29 0.83
CA THR A 126 12.70 -4.20 1.97
C THR A 126 12.53 -5.65 1.55
N ILE A 127 11.51 -5.94 0.76
CA ILE A 127 11.22 -7.32 0.32
C ILE A 127 12.36 -7.90 -0.50
N ASP A 128 13.04 -7.06 -1.29
CA ASP A 128 14.18 -7.49 -2.11
C ASP A 128 15.28 -8.13 -1.28
N ASP A 129 15.44 -7.73 -0.01
CA ASP A 129 16.44 -8.33 0.88
C ASP A 129 16.13 -9.79 1.22
N PHE A 130 14.91 -10.26 0.96
CA PHE A 130 14.47 -11.62 1.26
C PHE A 130 14.28 -12.49 0.01
N GLU A 131 14.57 -11.97 -1.18
CA GLU A 131 14.36 -12.69 -2.45
C GLU A 131 15.62 -12.81 -3.36
#